data_48a3bc81215bff51d79c4a36bb157832
#
_entry.id   48a3bc81215bff51d79c4a36bb157832
#
_cell.length_a   1.000
_cell.length_b   1.000
_cell.length_c   1.000
_cell.angle_alpha   90.00
_cell.angle_beta   90.00
_cell.angle_gamma   90.00
#
_symmetry.space_group_name_H-M   'P 1'
#
loop_
_entity.id
_entity.type
_entity.pdbx_description
1 polymer ?
#
loop_
_entity_poly.entity_id
_entity_poly.type
_entity_poly.pdbx_seq_one_letter_code
_entity_poly.pdbx_strand_id
1 'polypeptide(L)'
;MKNSKFIILKYFMLCILFSLAFSELKVGEPAPTFYIRTLEEKNFFMSDTLKHDKPIILSFFATWCVPCREEIPVLDSVRQEFPDIKFYLVDVSGLNTNGKAMIEDSLQVANMINYLKVDMLVLMDLYGKTAEKYAVKELPTLIVIDPEGKISYVHTGYTKGDENELISILNGYVNEKK
;
A
#
# COMPACT_ATOMS: atom_id res chain seq x y z
N MET A 1 3.75 -29.65 -45.04
CA MET A 1 2.68 -29.13 -44.19
C MET A 1 2.76 -29.52 -42.71
N LYS A 2 3.69 -30.36 -42.25
CA LYS A 2 3.80 -30.83 -40.84
C LYS A 2 4.55 -29.85 -39.91
N ASN A 3 5.45 -29.00 -40.45
CA ASN A 3 6.31 -28.10 -39.63
C ASN A 3 5.62 -26.80 -39.16
N SER A 4 4.59 -26.33 -39.85
CA SER A 4 3.90 -25.07 -39.51
C SER A 4 3.12 -25.18 -38.18
N LYS A 5 2.50 -26.34 -37.89
CA LYS A 5 1.75 -26.53 -36.64
C LYS A 5 2.65 -26.59 -35.40
N PHE A 6 3.88 -27.14 -35.55
CA PHE A 6 4.85 -27.18 -34.46
C PHE A 6 5.42 -25.79 -34.14
N ILE A 7 5.59 -24.94 -35.14
CA ILE A 7 6.07 -23.56 -34.98
C ILE A 7 5.00 -22.74 -34.25
N ILE A 8 3.75 -22.83 -34.66
CA ILE A 8 2.63 -22.12 -34.02
C ILE A 8 2.43 -22.55 -32.57
N LEU A 9 2.53 -23.86 -32.29
CA LEU A 9 2.43 -24.38 -30.92
C LEU A 9 3.57 -23.89 -30.03
N LYS A 10 4.81 -23.77 -30.57
CA LYS A 10 5.99 -23.28 -29.83
C LYS A 10 5.86 -21.78 -29.50
N TYR A 11 5.36 -20.95 -30.41
CA TYR A 11 5.09 -19.53 -30.17
C TYR A 11 3.91 -19.33 -29.21
N PHE A 12 2.87 -20.13 -29.31
CA PHE A 12 1.72 -20.10 -28.41
C PHE A 12 2.15 -20.47 -26.96
N MET A 13 3.00 -21.48 -26.80
CA MET A 13 3.56 -21.87 -25.49
C MET A 13 4.52 -20.82 -24.95
N LEU A 14 5.29 -20.13 -25.82
CA LEU A 14 6.17 -19.03 -25.41
C LEU A 14 5.36 -17.81 -24.96
N CYS A 15 4.25 -17.48 -25.63
CA CYS A 15 3.34 -16.41 -25.22
C CYS A 15 2.64 -16.71 -23.87
N ILE A 16 2.28 -17.97 -23.60
CA ILE A 16 1.68 -18.36 -22.32
C ILE A 16 2.71 -18.24 -21.17
N LEU A 17 3.97 -18.56 -21.41
CA LEU A 17 5.03 -18.41 -20.41
C LEU A 17 5.36 -16.94 -20.10
N PHE A 18 5.14 -16.04 -21.06
CA PHE A 18 5.36 -14.59 -20.87
C PHE A 18 4.22 -13.89 -20.13
N SER A 19 3.01 -14.46 -20.13
CA SER A 19 1.84 -13.86 -19.47
C SER A 19 1.71 -14.17 -17.97
N LEU A 20 2.62 -14.99 -17.41
CA LEU A 20 2.67 -15.31 -15.98
C LEU A 20 3.65 -14.43 -15.17
N ALA A 21 4.10 -13.30 -15.73
CA ALA A 21 4.80 -12.28 -14.95
C ALA A 21 3.80 -11.61 -14.00
N PHE A 22 3.42 -12.30 -12.93
CA PHE A 22 2.78 -11.70 -11.77
C PHE A 22 3.71 -10.59 -11.28
N SER A 23 3.24 -9.35 -11.32
CA SER A 23 3.95 -8.24 -10.71
C SER A 23 4.01 -8.51 -9.21
N GLU A 24 5.12 -9.02 -8.75
CA GLU A 24 5.45 -9.10 -7.34
C GLU A 24 6.12 -7.79 -6.95
N LEU A 25 5.65 -7.15 -5.90
CA LEU A 25 6.30 -5.95 -5.38
C LEU A 25 7.67 -6.35 -4.81
N LYS A 26 8.74 -5.75 -5.34
CA LYS A 26 10.12 -6.08 -4.90
C LYS A 26 10.76 -4.89 -4.23
N VAL A 27 11.43 -5.17 -3.11
CA VAL A 27 12.32 -4.19 -2.46
C VAL A 27 13.41 -3.78 -3.44
N GLY A 28 13.67 -2.47 -3.51
CA GLY A 28 14.62 -1.86 -4.44
C GLY A 28 13.99 -1.35 -5.74
N GLU A 29 12.75 -1.72 -6.07
CA GLU A 29 12.06 -1.21 -7.26
C GLU A 29 11.39 0.15 -6.99
N PRO A 30 11.23 0.99 -8.03
CA PRO A 30 10.49 2.25 -7.90
C PRO A 30 9.06 2.02 -7.42
N ALA A 31 8.62 2.84 -6.45
CA ALA A 31 7.26 2.79 -5.96
C ALA A 31 6.25 3.15 -7.07
N PRO A 32 5.22 2.33 -7.30
CA PRO A 32 4.19 2.64 -8.28
C PRO A 32 3.47 3.95 -7.97
N THR A 33 3.31 4.81 -8.96
CA THR A 33 2.51 6.02 -8.81
C THR A 33 1.03 5.71 -8.98
N PHE A 34 0.19 6.47 -8.26
CA PHE A 34 -1.25 6.36 -8.33
C PHE A 34 -1.93 7.72 -8.08
N TYR A 35 -3.19 7.77 -8.47
CA TYR A 35 -4.11 8.85 -8.15
C TYR A 35 -5.36 8.24 -7.52
N ILE A 36 -5.73 8.74 -6.35
CA ILE A 36 -6.97 8.40 -5.66
C ILE A 36 -7.51 9.62 -4.88
N ARG A 37 -8.69 9.49 -4.29
CA ARG A 37 -9.22 10.51 -3.39
C ARG A 37 -8.89 10.18 -1.94
N THR A 38 -8.80 11.22 -1.12
CA THR A 38 -8.80 11.08 0.33
C THR A 38 -10.22 10.81 0.85
N LEU A 39 -10.33 10.44 2.12
CA LEU A 39 -11.63 10.31 2.80
C LEU A 39 -12.44 11.63 2.78
N GLU A 40 -11.75 12.78 2.78
CA GLU A 40 -12.35 14.12 2.65
C GLU A 40 -12.58 14.54 1.18
N GLU A 41 -12.58 13.58 0.25
CA GLU A 41 -12.80 13.78 -1.18
C GLU A 41 -11.80 14.71 -1.89
N LYS A 42 -10.63 14.97 -1.29
CA LYS A 42 -9.54 15.71 -1.93
C LYS A 42 -8.74 14.81 -2.88
N ASN A 43 -8.18 15.41 -3.91
CA ASN A 43 -7.31 14.70 -4.84
C ASN A 43 -5.95 14.41 -4.20
N PHE A 44 -5.46 13.18 -4.33
CA PHE A 44 -4.14 12.77 -3.90
C PHE A 44 -3.36 12.16 -5.08
N PHE A 45 -2.16 12.69 -5.29
CA PHE A 45 -1.24 12.22 -6.32
C PHE A 45 0.04 11.71 -5.66
N MET A 46 0.30 10.41 -5.73
CA MET A 46 1.52 9.82 -5.18
C MET A 46 2.78 10.40 -5.81
N SER A 47 2.73 10.73 -7.11
CA SER A 47 3.83 11.39 -7.82
C SER A 47 4.27 12.73 -7.21
N ASP A 48 3.37 13.46 -6.57
CA ASP A 48 3.71 14.72 -5.91
C ASP A 48 4.36 14.46 -4.55
N THR A 49 3.89 13.44 -3.84
CA THR A 49 4.44 13.05 -2.53
C THR A 49 5.89 12.54 -2.67
N LEU A 50 6.20 11.79 -3.73
CA LEU A 50 7.54 11.27 -4.01
C LEU A 50 8.59 12.35 -4.31
N LYS A 51 8.19 13.60 -4.59
CA LYS A 51 9.12 14.72 -4.84
C LYS A 51 9.74 15.31 -3.57
N HIS A 52 9.31 14.88 -2.40
CA HIS A 52 9.67 15.54 -1.14
C HIS A 52 10.92 14.98 -0.44
N ASP A 53 11.66 14.07 -1.03
CA ASP A 53 12.90 13.46 -0.49
C ASP A 53 12.76 12.99 0.97
N LYS A 54 11.59 12.47 1.33
CA LYS A 54 11.26 11.95 2.65
C LYS A 54 10.70 10.54 2.53
N PRO A 55 10.95 9.67 3.50
CA PRO A 55 10.30 8.36 3.54
C PRO A 55 8.78 8.50 3.57
N ILE A 56 8.11 7.53 2.96
CA ILE A 56 6.65 7.46 2.92
C ILE A 56 6.23 6.08 3.43
N ILE A 57 5.25 6.05 4.32
CA ILE A 57 4.64 4.84 4.82
C ILE A 57 3.24 4.72 4.25
N LEU A 58 2.96 3.59 3.61
CA LEU A 58 1.60 3.20 3.19
C LEU A 58 1.19 1.99 4.01
N SER A 59 0.11 2.08 4.78
CA SER A 59 -0.53 0.92 5.42
C SER A 59 -1.87 0.66 4.74
N PHE A 60 -1.98 -0.49 4.09
CA PHE A 60 -3.21 -0.96 3.43
C PHE A 60 -4.08 -1.66 4.47
N PHE A 61 -5.32 -1.23 4.58
CA PHE A 61 -6.26 -1.73 5.57
C PHE A 61 -7.69 -1.87 5.03
N ALA A 62 -8.55 -2.54 5.78
CA ALA A 62 -9.99 -2.55 5.53
C ALA A 62 -10.77 -2.47 6.84
N THR A 63 -12.01 -1.98 6.79
CA THR A 63 -12.87 -1.83 7.98
C THR A 63 -13.21 -3.15 8.66
N TRP A 64 -13.22 -4.25 7.92
CA TRP A 64 -13.46 -5.60 8.42
C TRP A 64 -12.19 -6.33 8.90
N CYS A 65 -11.00 -5.74 8.70
CA CYS A 65 -9.72 -6.34 9.08
C CYS A 65 -9.44 -6.13 10.57
N VAL A 66 -9.51 -7.21 11.36
CA VAL A 66 -9.29 -7.14 12.81
C VAL A 66 -7.86 -6.71 13.17
N PRO A 67 -6.78 -7.34 12.63
CA PRO A 67 -5.41 -6.93 12.98
C PRO A 67 -5.09 -5.50 12.52
N CYS A 68 -5.74 -4.97 11.46
CA CYS A 68 -5.57 -3.58 11.06
C CYS A 68 -6.02 -2.60 12.15
N ARG A 69 -7.09 -2.93 12.89
CA ARG A 69 -7.58 -2.08 14.00
C ARG A 69 -6.61 -2.03 15.18
N GLU A 70 -5.75 -3.04 15.30
CA GLU A 70 -4.68 -3.06 16.31
C GLU A 70 -3.45 -2.30 15.82
N GLU A 71 -3.09 -2.43 14.54
CA GLU A 71 -1.95 -1.75 13.93
C GLU A 71 -2.13 -0.24 13.86
N ILE A 72 -3.28 0.26 13.37
CA ILE A 72 -3.50 1.67 13.04
C ILE A 72 -3.19 2.64 14.21
N PRO A 73 -3.65 2.40 15.46
CA PRO A 73 -3.30 3.27 16.59
C PRO A 73 -1.81 3.26 16.93
N VAL A 74 -1.14 2.12 16.71
CA VAL A 74 0.31 2.00 16.91
C VAL A 74 1.07 2.80 15.86
N LEU A 75 0.67 2.71 14.58
CA LEU A 75 1.23 3.53 13.51
C LEU A 75 1.04 5.02 13.74
N ASP A 76 -0.10 5.45 14.29
CA ASP A 76 -0.32 6.85 14.64
C ASP A 76 0.63 7.31 15.75
N SER A 77 0.92 6.45 16.72
CA SER A 77 1.92 6.73 17.77
C SER A 77 3.33 6.84 17.17
N VAL A 78 3.72 5.90 16.31
CA VAL A 78 5.02 5.96 15.61
C VAL A 78 5.12 7.21 14.76
N ARG A 79 4.08 7.58 14.01
CA ARG A 79 4.03 8.81 13.20
C ARG A 79 4.35 10.06 14.02
N GLN A 80 3.86 10.13 15.26
CA GLN A 80 4.12 11.28 16.15
C GLN A 80 5.59 11.40 16.55
N GLU A 81 6.32 10.28 16.60
CA GLU A 81 7.78 10.29 16.85
C GLU A 81 8.59 10.72 15.61
N PHE A 82 8.01 10.57 14.40
CA PHE A 82 8.66 10.88 13.12
C PHE A 82 7.88 11.92 12.31
N PRO A 83 7.77 13.20 12.75
CA PRO A 83 6.90 14.20 12.13
C PRO A 83 7.29 14.57 10.70
N ASP A 84 8.53 14.33 10.30
CA ASP A 84 9.02 14.56 8.93
C ASP A 84 8.66 13.44 7.94
N ILE A 85 8.28 12.26 8.43
CA ILE A 85 7.92 11.10 7.61
C ILE A 85 6.42 11.15 7.31
N LYS A 86 6.04 10.79 6.09
CA LYS A 86 4.65 10.79 5.66
C LYS A 86 4.01 9.42 5.87
N PHE A 87 2.94 9.38 6.66
CA PHE A 87 2.16 8.18 6.90
C PHE A 87 0.78 8.34 6.25
N TYR A 88 0.38 7.32 5.49
CA TYR A 88 -0.90 7.24 4.82
C TYR A 88 -1.57 5.90 5.09
N LEU A 89 -2.83 5.93 5.42
CA LEU A 89 -3.70 4.76 5.44
C LEU A 89 -4.35 4.61 4.07
N VAL A 90 -4.30 3.42 3.48
CA VAL A 90 -4.95 3.13 2.19
C VAL A 90 -6.09 2.16 2.42
N ASP A 91 -7.32 2.66 2.37
CA ASP A 91 -8.51 1.84 2.53
C ASP A 91 -8.79 1.01 1.27
N VAL A 92 -8.93 -0.29 1.46
CA VAL A 92 -9.29 -1.26 0.43
C VAL A 92 -10.55 -2.06 0.79
N SER A 93 -11.41 -1.52 1.64
CA SER A 93 -12.64 -2.20 2.10
C SER A 93 -13.54 -2.63 0.94
N GLY A 94 -13.55 -1.87 -0.15
CA GLY A 94 -14.31 -2.16 -1.37
C GLY A 94 -13.91 -3.44 -2.10
N LEU A 95 -12.77 -4.04 -1.81
CA LEU A 95 -12.33 -5.30 -2.45
C LEU A 95 -13.28 -6.48 -2.17
N ASN A 96 -14.03 -6.43 -1.06
CA ASN A 96 -14.99 -7.50 -0.70
C ASN A 96 -16.41 -7.28 -1.24
N THR A 97 -16.71 -6.17 -1.91
CA THR A 97 -18.09 -5.77 -2.27
C THR A 97 -18.44 -5.94 -3.74
N ASN A 98 -17.81 -6.86 -4.48
CA ASN A 98 -18.08 -7.11 -5.89
C ASN A 98 -18.08 -5.84 -6.79
N GLY A 99 -17.23 -4.87 -6.49
CA GLY A 99 -17.07 -3.64 -7.25
C GLY A 99 -18.19 -2.60 -7.06
N LYS A 100 -19.07 -2.78 -6.08
CA LYS A 100 -19.95 -1.72 -5.60
C LYS A 100 -19.25 -0.88 -4.56
N ALA A 101 -18.35 -0.02 -5.01
CA ALA A 101 -17.81 1.06 -4.20
C ALA A 101 -18.97 2.00 -3.82
N MET A 102 -19.30 2.09 -2.55
CA MET A 102 -20.48 2.79 -2.07
C MET A 102 -20.09 3.92 -1.13
N ILE A 103 -20.90 4.96 -1.10
CA ILE A 103 -20.88 6.01 -0.08
C ILE A 103 -20.87 5.42 1.35
N GLU A 104 -21.47 4.26 1.54
CA GLU A 104 -21.45 3.48 2.78
C GLU A 104 -20.04 3.10 3.23
N ASP A 105 -19.11 2.82 2.30
CA ASP A 105 -17.74 2.46 2.67
C ASP A 105 -17.00 3.65 3.27
N SER A 106 -17.14 4.84 2.72
CA SER A 106 -16.51 6.06 3.27
C SER A 106 -17.02 6.40 4.67
N LEU A 107 -18.32 6.21 4.95
CA LEU A 107 -18.88 6.41 6.27
C LEU A 107 -18.39 5.38 7.28
N GLN A 108 -18.27 4.11 6.88
CA GLN A 108 -17.72 3.06 7.74
C GLN A 108 -16.24 3.31 8.06
N VAL A 109 -15.46 3.74 7.06
CA VAL A 109 -14.06 4.14 7.24
C VAL A 109 -13.98 5.33 8.21
N ALA A 110 -14.75 6.40 7.99
CA ALA A 110 -14.77 7.56 8.86
C ALA A 110 -15.12 7.19 10.31
N ASN A 111 -16.14 6.35 10.51
CA ASN A 111 -16.55 5.87 11.83
C ASN A 111 -15.43 5.07 12.52
N MET A 112 -14.73 4.20 11.78
CA MET A 112 -13.61 3.43 12.31
C MET A 112 -12.45 4.34 12.72
N ILE A 113 -12.03 5.27 11.87
CA ILE A 113 -10.93 6.21 12.14
C ILE A 113 -11.24 7.08 13.35
N ASN A 114 -12.48 7.59 13.44
CA ASN A 114 -12.95 8.36 14.60
C ASN A 114 -12.96 7.52 15.88
N TYR A 115 -13.41 6.26 15.81
CA TYR A 115 -13.41 5.35 16.94
C TYR A 115 -11.98 5.07 17.44
N LEU A 116 -11.03 4.87 16.54
CA LEU A 116 -9.63 4.64 16.86
C LEU A 116 -8.91 5.91 17.31
N LYS A 117 -9.51 7.09 17.12
CA LYS A 117 -8.98 8.43 17.48
C LYS A 117 -7.61 8.71 16.86
N VAL A 118 -7.41 8.32 15.62
CA VAL A 118 -6.17 8.56 14.87
C VAL A 118 -6.34 9.72 13.90
N ASP A 119 -5.25 10.48 13.71
CA ASP A 119 -5.17 11.64 12.83
C ASP A 119 -4.19 11.38 11.69
N MET A 120 -4.51 10.39 10.86
CA MET A 120 -3.75 10.06 9.66
C MET A 120 -4.60 10.26 8.41
N LEU A 121 -3.95 10.71 7.33
CA LEU A 121 -4.63 10.88 6.05
C LEU A 121 -5.02 9.52 5.49
N VAL A 122 -6.32 9.36 5.19
CA VAL A 122 -6.88 8.14 4.61
C VAL A 122 -7.09 8.33 3.11
N LEU A 123 -6.56 7.41 2.33
CA LEU A 123 -6.65 7.34 0.88
C LEU A 123 -7.64 6.22 0.50
N MET A 124 -8.62 6.53 -0.34
CA MET A 124 -9.74 5.63 -0.64
C MET A 124 -9.51 4.85 -1.94
N ASP A 125 -8.98 3.64 -1.85
CA ASP A 125 -8.78 2.75 -3.03
C ASP A 125 -10.05 1.93 -3.32
N LEU A 126 -11.13 2.62 -3.67
CA LEU A 126 -12.47 2.06 -3.86
C LEU A 126 -12.53 0.87 -4.83
N TYR A 127 -11.59 0.80 -5.77
CA TYR A 127 -11.56 -0.23 -6.83
C TYR A 127 -10.39 -1.21 -6.66
N GLY A 128 -9.61 -1.10 -5.59
CA GLY A 128 -8.43 -1.94 -5.34
C GLY A 128 -7.29 -1.78 -6.35
N LYS A 129 -7.31 -0.69 -7.14
CA LYS A 129 -6.29 -0.49 -8.19
C LYS A 129 -4.94 -0.10 -7.64
N THR A 130 -4.91 0.60 -6.51
CA THR A 130 -3.67 0.89 -5.81
C THR A 130 -3.13 -0.37 -5.14
N ALA A 131 -3.99 -1.12 -4.46
CA ALA A 131 -3.63 -2.42 -3.88
C ALA A 131 -3.08 -3.40 -4.94
N GLU A 132 -3.70 -3.46 -6.12
CA GLU A 132 -3.22 -4.27 -7.25
C GLU A 132 -1.81 -3.85 -7.70
N LYS A 133 -1.54 -2.54 -7.86
CA LYS A 133 -0.23 -2.00 -8.23
C LYS A 133 0.86 -2.34 -7.20
N TYR A 134 0.51 -2.33 -5.93
CA TYR A 134 1.39 -2.66 -4.82
C TYR A 134 1.34 -4.14 -4.44
N ALA A 135 0.75 -4.99 -5.30
CA ALA A 135 0.65 -6.44 -5.12
C ALA A 135 0.15 -6.87 -3.73
N VAL A 136 -0.72 -6.07 -3.11
CA VAL A 136 -1.30 -6.33 -1.79
C VAL A 136 -2.26 -7.50 -1.89
N LYS A 137 -1.98 -8.58 -1.15
CA LYS A 137 -2.78 -9.82 -1.15
C LYS A 137 -3.43 -10.10 0.20
N GLU A 138 -2.85 -9.59 1.27
CA GLU A 138 -3.27 -9.80 2.65
C GLU A 138 -3.28 -8.46 3.41
N LEU A 139 -4.01 -8.39 4.53
CA LEU A 139 -4.14 -7.18 5.34
C LEU A 139 -3.82 -7.44 6.82
N PRO A 140 -3.23 -6.45 7.50
CA PRO A 140 -2.65 -5.24 6.92
C PRO A 140 -1.42 -5.55 6.06
N THR A 141 -1.09 -4.65 5.13
CA THR A 141 0.21 -4.64 4.45
C THR A 141 0.81 -3.25 4.60
N LEU A 142 1.98 -3.20 5.21
CA LEU A 142 2.74 -1.98 5.43
C LEU A 142 3.90 -1.92 4.44
N ILE A 143 4.06 -0.78 3.80
CA ILE A 143 5.11 -0.53 2.81
C ILE A 143 5.86 0.73 3.17
N VAL A 144 7.18 0.64 3.22
CA VAL A 144 8.07 1.80 3.37
C VAL A 144 8.67 2.12 2.01
N ILE A 145 8.56 3.37 1.63
CA ILE A 145 9.18 3.93 0.43
C ILE A 145 10.29 4.86 0.90
N ASP A 146 11.49 4.67 0.38
CA ASP A 146 12.66 5.47 0.74
C ASP A 146 12.62 6.89 0.14
N PRO A 147 13.52 7.79 0.54
CA PRO A 147 13.61 9.14 -0.04
C PRO A 147 13.87 9.18 -1.55
N GLU A 148 14.45 8.12 -2.12
CA GLU A 148 14.70 7.97 -3.56
C GLU A 148 13.45 7.49 -4.33
N GLY A 149 12.35 7.25 -3.62
CA GLY A 149 11.08 6.80 -4.20
C GLY A 149 11.05 5.31 -4.52
N LYS A 150 11.89 4.48 -3.88
CA LYS A 150 11.90 3.03 -4.04
C LYS A 150 11.28 2.33 -2.85
N ILE A 151 10.72 1.16 -3.09
CA ILE A 151 10.25 0.28 -2.02
C ILE A 151 11.47 -0.19 -1.21
N SER A 152 11.53 0.13 0.07
CA SER A 152 12.62 -0.29 0.94
C SER A 152 12.21 -1.39 1.94
N TYR A 153 10.93 -1.51 2.24
CA TYR A 153 10.42 -2.54 3.15
C TYR A 153 8.97 -2.86 2.85
N VAL A 154 8.60 -4.11 3.05
CA VAL A 154 7.22 -4.61 2.95
C VAL A 154 6.98 -5.58 4.10
N HIS A 155 5.94 -5.34 4.88
CA HIS A 155 5.48 -6.23 5.95
C HIS A 155 4.01 -6.58 5.76
N THR A 156 3.64 -7.82 6.00
CA THR A 156 2.28 -8.31 5.84
C THR A 156 1.79 -8.96 7.13
N GLY A 157 0.59 -8.63 7.54
CA GLY A 157 0.05 -8.97 8.85
C GLY A 157 0.48 -7.96 9.91
N TYR A 158 -0.03 -8.14 11.13
CA TYR A 158 0.39 -7.37 12.29
C TYR A 158 0.36 -8.25 13.54
N THR A 159 1.46 -8.21 14.28
CA THR A 159 1.59 -8.75 15.61
C THR A 159 2.22 -7.69 16.50
N LYS A 160 1.75 -7.54 17.72
CA LYS A 160 2.29 -6.57 18.67
C LYS A 160 3.80 -6.75 18.84
N GLY A 161 4.55 -5.71 18.54
CA GLY A 161 6.01 -5.70 18.53
C GLY A 161 6.61 -5.48 17.13
N ASP A 162 5.84 -5.70 16.05
CA ASP A 162 6.30 -5.47 14.66
C ASP A 162 6.66 -3.99 14.42
N GLU A 163 6.06 -3.08 15.18
CA GLU A 163 6.39 -1.65 15.17
C GLU A 163 7.87 -1.36 15.51
N ASN A 164 8.54 -2.22 16.27
CA ASN A 164 9.94 -2.02 16.62
C ASN A 164 10.87 -2.12 15.41
N GLU A 165 10.55 -3.02 14.47
CA GLU A 165 11.29 -3.13 13.22
C GLU A 165 11.07 -1.88 12.36
N LEU A 166 9.82 -1.42 12.23
CA LEU A 166 9.51 -0.16 11.54
C LEU A 166 10.29 1.01 12.15
N ILE A 167 10.23 1.20 13.48
CA ILE A 167 10.96 2.25 14.19
C ILE A 167 12.47 2.18 13.90
N SER A 168 13.05 0.98 13.89
CA SER A 168 14.46 0.78 13.55
C SER A 168 14.80 1.26 12.14
N ILE A 169 13.97 0.94 11.16
CA ILE A 169 14.11 1.37 9.76
C ILE A 169 14.02 2.90 9.66
N LEU A 170 13.01 3.50 10.31
CA LEU A 170 12.79 4.95 10.26
C LEU A 170 13.93 5.73 10.93
N ASN A 171 14.50 5.23 12.03
CA ASN A 171 15.66 5.80 12.67
C ASN A 171 16.89 5.80 11.74
N GLY A 172 17.05 4.81 10.87
CA GLY A 172 18.08 4.81 9.83
C GLY A 172 17.99 6.05 8.95
N TYR A 173 16.82 6.36 8.42
CA TYR A 173 16.60 7.54 7.55
C TYR A 173 16.78 8.90 8.25
N VAL A 174 16.50 8.98 9.55
CA VAL A 174 16.68 10.23 10.32
C VAL A 174 18.16 10.47 10.63
N ASN A 175 18.92 9.40 10.89
CA ASN A 175 20.33 9.51 11.28
C ASN A 175 21.28 9.72 10.10
N GLU A 176 20.96 9.23 8.90
CA GLU A 176 21.77 9.44 7.69
C GLU A 176 21.82 10.90 7.22
N LYS A 177 20.95 11.77 7.72
CA LYS A 177 20.88 13.21 7.37
C LYS A 177 21.64 14.13 8.33
N LYS A 178 22.37 13.60 9.28
CA LYS A 178 23.28 14.37 10.18
C LYS A 178 24.72 14.26 9.72
#